data_599b1c76203c097641c30855f92a4a8b
#
_entry.id   599b1c76203c097641c30855f92a4a8b
#
_cell.length_a   1.000
_cell.length_b   1.000
_cell.length_c   1.000
_cell.angle_alpha   90.00
_cell.angle_beta   90.00
_cell.angle_gamma   90.00
#
_symmetry.space_group_name_H-M   'P 1'
#
loop_
_entity.id
_entity.type
_entity.pdbx_description
1 polymer ?
#
loop_
_entity_poly.entity_id
_entity_poly.type
_entity_poly.pdbx_seq_one_letter_code
_entity_poly.pdbx_strand_id
1 'polypeptide(L)'
;MTAPLPLAGNLYENMDKAAAYGYDAVEFHTLPSFHFEWERIKHMRQQKKGDICMLVTGRLYTQLHYCLISDDPENVKGAISGLKAYIDQAQKLGVDIVLGWVKGSVPQGGDRDIYMARLADGLSQLNDYARSRNVRIMIEVINHYETNIFNTAQETLDFISTHALDQCYVHLDTYHMGLEEMDPYEAIHLCGKKLGYFHVADNSRRYPGSGQFDFSRLMQALADVGYDGYVTVECLPEPDRDTAAKKAINYLNACEPKSC
;
A
#
# COMPACT_ATOMS: atom_id res chain seq x y z
N MET A 1 -17.07 8.45 -4.40
CA MET A 1 -15.84 9.10 -3.91
C MET A 1 -14.79 9.07 -5.01
N THR A 2 -14.05 10.14 -5.21
CA THR A 2 -12.91 10.14 -6.14
C THR A 2 -11.78 9.34 -5.51
N ALA A 3 -11.20 8.36 -6.24
CA ALA A 3 -10.08 7.61 -5.74
C ALA A 3 -8.87 8.53 -5.48
N PRO A 4 -8.12 8.35 -4.39
CA PRO A 4 -6.98 9.18 -4.03
C PRO A 4 -5.74 8.84 -4.88
N LEU A 5 -5.90 8.87 -6.20
CA LEU A 5 -4.86 8.54 -7.17
C LEU A 5 -4.53 9.78 -8.00
N PRO A 6 -3.35 10.41 -7.81
CA PRO A 6 -2.95 11.58 -8.59
C PRO A 6 -2.75 11.23 -10.08
N LEU A 7 -2.30 10.02 -10.39
CA LEU A 7 -2.27 9.50 -11.76
C LEU A 7 -3.25 8.34 -11.90
N ALA A 8 -4.06 8.33 -12.96
CA ALA A 8 -5.00 7.26 -13.26
C ALA A 8 -5.15 7.09 -14.78
N GLY A 9 -5.49 5.87 -15.23
CA GLY A 9 -5.66 5.56 -16.64
C GLY A 9 -4.72 4.46 -17.10
N ASN A 10 -4.11 4.63 -18.26
CA ASN A 10 -3.21 3.64 -18.84
C ASN A 10 -1.90 3.55 -18.05
N LEU A 11 -1.49 2.32 -17.67
CA LEU A 11 -0.28 2.07 -16.89
C LEU A 11 0.96 2.71 -17.54
N TYR A 12 1.18 2.44 -18.80
CA TYR A 12 2.40 2.84 -19.50
C TYR A 12 2.50 4.35 -19.70
N GLU A 13 1.37 5.01 -19.96
CA GLU A 13 1.29 6.47 -20.02
C GLU A 13 1.58 7.10 -18.64
N ASN A 14 1.07 6.47 -17.57
CA ASN A 14 1.34 6.92 -16.21
C ASN A 14 2.81 6.71 -15.81
N MET A 15 3.45 5.62 -16.24
CA MET A 15 4.89 5.40 -16.04
C MET A 15 5.72 6.49 -16.73
N ASP A 16 5.46 6.76 -18.03
CA ASP A 16 6.15 7.83 -18.78
C ASP A 16 5.93 9.20 -18.12
N LYS A 17 4.69 9.48 -17.68
CA LYS A 17 4.33 10.75 -17.04
C LYS A 17 4.99 10.91 -15.67
N ALA A 18 4.96 9.87 -14.84
CA ALA A 18 5.61 9.86 -13.53
C ALA A 18 7.13 10.11 -13.66
N ALA A 19 7.79 9.40 -14.56
CA ALA A 19 9.20 9.62 -14.85
C ALA A 19 9.50 11.05 -15.31
N ALA A 20 8.64 11.63 -16.18
CA ALA A 20 8.76 13.01 -16.63
C ALA A 20 8.58 14.04 -15.48
N TYR A 21 7.89 13.67 -14.40
CA TYR A 21 7.74 14.52 -13.22
C TYR A 21 8.84 14.30 -12.17
N GLY A 22 9.71 13.30 -12.36
CA GLY A 22 10.83 13.00 -11.48
C GLY A 22 10.55 11.89 -10.46
N TYR A 23 9.48 11.10 -10.65
CA TYR A 23 9.23 9.89 -9.86
C TYR A 23 10.05 8.71 -10.41
N ASP A 24 10.49 7.82 -9.52
CA ASP A 24 11.24 6.61 -9.88
C ASP A 24 10.32 5.50 -10.39
N ALA A 25 9.11 5.38 -9.80
CA ALA A 25 8.18 4.30 -10.10
C ALA A 25 6.71 4.69 -9.87
N VAL A 26 5.81 3.81 -10.28
CA VAL A 26 4.38 3.91 -9.99
C VAL A 26 3.90 2.64 -9.28
N GLU A 27 2.98 2.77 -8.36
CA GLU A 27 2.16 1.64 -7.94
C GLU A 27 1.01 1.41 -8.92
N PHE A 28 0.50 0.19 -9.00
CA PHE A 28 -0.51 -0.13 -9.98
C PHE A 28 -1.73 -0.84 -9.39
N HIS A 29 -2.86 -0.13 -9.43
CA HIS A 29 -4.17 -0.64 -9.02
C HIS A 29 -4.85 -1.37 -10.20
N THR A 30 -4.86 -2.67 -10.17
CA THR A 30 -5.40 -3.50 -11.27
C THR A 30 -6.24 -4.65 -10.74
N LEU A 31 -6.81 -5.46 -11.62
CA LEU A 31 -7.33 -6.80 -11.33
C LEU A 31 -6.28 -7.87 -11.69
N PRO A 32 -6.34 -9.08 -11.09
CA PRO A 32 -5.42 -10.17 -11.42
C PRO A 32 -5.48 -10.61 -12.89
N SER A 33 -6.57 -10.31 -13.58
CA SER A 33 -6.75 -10.58 -15.00
C SER A 33 -6.02 -9.60 -15.92
N PHE A 34 -5.35 -8.57 -15.38
CA PHE A 34 -4.62 -7.61 -16.22
C PHE A 34 -3.44 -8.28 -16.91
N HIS A 35 -3.32 -8.03 -18.22
CA HIS A 35 -2.23 -8.55 -19.02
C HIS A 35 -1.12 -7.51 -19.17
N PHE A 36 0.03 -7.79 -18.53
CA PHE A 36 1.21 -6.94 -18.65
C PHE A 36 1.92 -7.16 -19.99
N GLU A 37 2.25 -6.07 -20.66
CA GLU A 37 3.13 -6.07 -21.85
C GLU A 37 4.61 -6.17 -21.38
N TRP A 38 5.06 -7.39 -21.06
CA TRP A 38 6.35 -7.64 -20.39
C TRP A 38 7.54 -7.02 -21.09
N GLU A 39 7.62 -7.11 -22.41
CA GLU A 39 8.71 -6.53 -23.18
C GLU A 39 8.68 -4.99 -23.15
N ARG A 40 7.50 -4.40 -23.07
CA ARG A 40 7.35 -2.95 -22.93
C ARG A 40 7.83 -2.47 -21.57
N ILE A 41 7.47 -3.15 -20.49
CA ILE A 41 7.93 -2.83 -19.13
C ILE A 41 9.45 -2.94 -19.07
N LYS A 42 10.02 -4.02 -19.58
CA LYS A 42 11.46 -4.24 -19.65
C LYS A 42 12.17 -3.11 -20.41
N HIS A 43 11.62 -2.70 -21.54
CA HIS A 43 12.16 -1.60 -22.35
C HIS A 43 12.10 -0.27 -21.60
N MET A 44 10.97 0.04 -20.93
CA MET A 44 10.82 1.27 -20.12
C MET A 44 11.84 1.31 -18.97
N ARG A 45 12.03 0.20 -18.24
CA ARG A 45 13.05 0.05 -17.20
C ARG A 45 14.45 0.34 -17.73
N GLN A 46 14.82 -0.24 -18.88
CA GLN A 46 16.12 -0.02 -19.51
C GLN A 46 16.37 1.44 -19.92
N GLN A 47 15.30 2.13 -20.30
CA GLN A 47 15.36 3.56 -20.67
C GLN A 47 15.22 4.51 -19.47
N LYS A 48 15.09 4.00 -18.25
CA LYS A 48 14.79 4.78 -17.04
C LYS A 48 13.54 5.67 -17.21
N LYS A 49 12.52 5.15 -17.89
CA LYS A 49 11.22 5.80 -18.11
C LYS A 49 10.16 5.33 -17.12
N GLY A 50 10.57 5.18 -15.86
CA GLY A 50 9.71 4.71 -14.77
C GLY A 50 9.73 3.19 -14.62
N ASP A 51 9.25 2.76 -13.46
CA ASP A 51 9.10 1.35 -13.07
C ASP A 51 7.76 1.13 -12.39
N ILE A 52 7.44 -0.11 -12.06
CA ILE A 52 6.35 -0.48 -11.17
C ILE A 52 7.00 -0.85 -9.83
N CYS A 53 6.56 -0.21 -8.74
CA CYS A 53 7.07 -0.51 -7.40
C CYS A 53 6.18 -1.46 -6.60
N MET A 54 4.86 -1.50 -6.89
CA MET A 54 3.90 -2.22 -6.08
C MET A 54 2.65 -2.60 -6.88
N LEU A 55 2.03 -3.74 -6.57
CA LEU A 55 0.69 -4.09 -7.05
C LEU A 55 -0.32 -3.92 -5.91
N VAL A 56 -1.33 -3.08 -6.13
CA VAL A 56 -2.38 -2.80 -5.13
C VAL A 56 -3.63 -3.62 -5.42
N THR A 57 -4.07 -4.39 -4.43
CA THR A 57 -5.10 -5.42 -4.61
C THR A 57 -6.53 -4.94 -4.33
N GLY A 58 -6.72 -3.69 -3.96
CA GLY A 58 -8.01 -3.13 -3.54
C GLY A 58 -9.17 -3.34 -4.53
N ARG A 59 -8.90 -3.54 -5.82
CA ARG A 59 -9.93 -3.84 -6.83
C ARG A 59 -10.61 -5.19 -6.64
N LEU A 60 -10.00 -6.16 -5.96
CA LEU A 60 -10.69 -7.39 -5.56
C LEU A 60 -11.90 -7.07 -4.68
N TYR A 61 -11.75 -6.12 -3.75
CA TYR A 61 -12.85 -5.69 -2.89
C TYR A 61 -13.81 -4.76 -3.60
N THR A 62 -13.30 -3.70 -4.24
CA THR A 62 -14.16 -2.63 -4.79
C THR A 62 -14.92 -3.02 -6.06
N GLN A 63 -14.45 -4.00 -6.82
CA GLN A 63 -15.08 -4.44 -8.08
C GLN A 63 -15.66 -5.86 -8.02
N LEU A 64 -15.02 -6.77 -7.29
CA LEU A 64 -15.46 -8.16 -7.19
C LEU A 64 -16.09 -8.49 -5.83
N HIS A 65 -16.07 -7.55 -4.88
CA HIS A 65 -16.58 -7.69 -3.52
C HIS A 65 -15.95 -8.86 -2.74
N TYR A 66 -14.76 -9.30 -3.12
CA TYR A 66 -14.02 -10.35 -2.44
C TYR A 66 -13.35 -9.84 -1.17
N CYS A 67 -13.46 -10.61 -0.08
CA CYS A 67 -12.97 -10.25 1.23
C CYS A 67 -12.52 -11.51 2.00
N LEU A 68 -11.39 -11.42 2.72
CA LEU A 68 -10.81 -12.56 3.44
C LEU A 68 -11.65 -13.05 4.62
N ILE A 69 -12.53 -12.19 5.15
CA ILE A 69 -13.35 -12.49 6.33
C ILE A 69 -14.85 -12.57 6.03
N SER A 70 -15.22 -12.71 4.77
CA SER A 70 -16.64 -12.87 4.38
C SER A 70 -17.31 -14.05 5.07
N ASP A 71 -18.63 -13.94 5.33
CA ASP A 71 -19.44 -15.07 5.79
C ASP A 71 -19.73 -16.08 4.67
N ASP A 72 -19.54 -15.68 3.41
CA ASP A 72 -19.63 -16.56 2.24
C ASP A 72 -18.29 -17.23 1.96
N PRO A 73 -18.16 -18.57 2.11
CA PRO A 73 -16.91 -19.30 1.84
C PRO A 73 -16.41 -19.17 0.39
N GLU A 74 -17.31 -19.03 -0.60
CA GLU A 74 -16.90 -18.88 -2.00
C GLU A 74 -16.30 -17.48 -2.23
N ASN A 75 -16.78 -16.47 -1.51
CA ASN A 75 -16.19 -15.12 -1.51
C ASN A 75 -14.75 -15.14 -0.94
N VAL A 76 -14.55 -15.80 0.22
CA VAL A 76 -13.21 -15.97 0.82
C VAL A 76 -12.27 -16.72 -0.13
N LYS A 77 -12.74 -17.79 -0.76
CA LYS A 77 -11.98 -18.55 -1.75
C LYS A 77 -11.61 -17.69 -2.96
N GLY A 78 -12.53 -16.83 -3.42
CA GLY A 78 -12.29 -15.84 -4.47
C GLY A 78 -11.20 -14.84 -4.07
N ALA A 79 -11.24 -14.33 -2.84
CA ALA A 79 -10.22 -13.42 -2.30
C ALA A 79 -8.83 -14.09 -2.28
N ILE A 80 -8.73 -15.30 -1.71
CA ILE A 80 -7.46 -16.04 -1.63
C ILE A 80 -6.91 -16.34 -3.03
N SER A 81 -7.75 -16.82 -3.95
CA SER A 81 -7.35 -17.14 -5.32
C SER A 81 -6.88 -15.88 -6.07
N GLY A 82 -7.59 -14.79 -5.92
CA GLY A 82 -7.22 -13.50 -6.51
C GLY A 82 -5.90 -12.97 -5.96
N LEU A 83 -5.69 -13.02 -4.65
CA LEU A 83 -4.44 -12.59 -4.02
C LEU A 83 -3.25 -13.47 -4.43
N LYS A 84 -3.44 -14.79 -4.57
CA LYS A 84 -2.40 -15.68 -5.12
C LYS A 84 -2.03 -15.30 -6.55
N ALA A 85 -3.00 -14.94 -7.38
CA ALA A 85 -2.72 -14.48 -8.75
C ALA A 85 -1.95 -13.14 -8.78
N TYR A 86 -2.21 -12.22 -7.83
CA TYR A 86 -1.37 -11.02 -7.67
C TYR A 86 0.06 -11.36 -7.24
N ILE A 87 0.23 -12.30 -6.31
CA ILE A 87 1.56 -12.77 -5.88
C ILE A 87 2.34 -13.34 -7.06
N ASP A 88 1.69 -14.13 -7.94
CA ASP A 88 2.32 -14.67 -9.15
C ASP A 88 2.73 -13.57 -10.15
N GLN A 89 1.93 -12.51 -10.28
CA GLN A 89 2.27 -11.35 -11.11
C GLN A 89 3.40 -10.53 -10.47
N ALA A 90 3.33 -10.30 -9.17
CA ALA A 90 4.34 -9.57 -8.40
C ALA A 90 5.72 -10.25 -8.50
N GLN A 91 5.76 -11.58 -8.37
CA GLN A 91 6.99 -12.36 -8.58
C GLN A 91 7.61 -12.10 -9.96
N LYS A 92 6.80 -12.10 -11.02
CA LYS A 92 7.27 -11.86 -12.39
C LYS A 92 7.77 -10.42 -12.60
N LEU A 93 7.14 -9.46 -11.92
CA LEU A 93 7.54 -8.06 -11.95
C LEU A 93 8.75 -7.76 -11.07
N GLY A 94 9.04 -8.62 -10.08
CA GLY A 94 10.03 -8.36 -9.04
C GLY A 94 9.57 -7.29 -8.05
N VAL A 95 8.27 -7.27 -7.71
CA VAL A 95 7.65 -6.32 -6.80
C VAL A 95 6.84 -7.05 -5.73
N ASP A 96 6.27 -6.32 -4.78
CA ASP A 96 5.42 -6.83 -3.72
C ASP A 96 3.94 -6.47 -3.94
N ILE A 97 3.06 -6.88 -3.02
CA ILE A 97 1.61 -6.58 -3.09
C ILE A 97 1.14 -5.81 -1.85
N VAL A 98 0.18 -4.89 -2.05
CA VAL A 98 -0.56 -4.25 -0.94
C VAL A 98 -1.86 -4.99 -0.68
N LEU A 99 -2.11 -5.29 0.58
CA LEU A 99 -3.37 -5.83 1.09
C LEU A 99 -4.07 -4.75 1.92
N GLY A 100 -4.95 -3.99 1.27
CA GLY A 100 -5.78 -2.96 1.91
C GLY A 100 -7.17 -3.52 2.27
N TRP A 101 -8.22 -3.00 1.64
CA TRP A 101 -9.63 -3.34 1.96
C TRP A 101 -10.01 -4.82 1.80
N VAL A 102 -9.25 -5.62 1.07
CA VAL A 102 -9.50 -7.07 0.90
C VAL A 102 -9.43 -7.83 2.23
N LYS A 103 -8.75 -7.27 3.25
CA LYS A 103 -8.77 -7.83 4.61
C LYS A 103 -10.17 -7.85 5.20
N GLY A 104 -11.02 -6.90 4.80
CA GLY A 104 -12.41 -6.77 5.21
C GLY A 104 -12.62 -5.86 6.41
N SER A 105 -13.83 -5.93 6.94
CA SER A 105 -14.28 -5.24 8.16
C SER A 105 -15.25 -6.16 8.90
N VAL A 106 -15.15 -6.26 10.22
CA VAL A 106 -16.07 -7.06 11.03
C VAL A 106 -17.48 -6.43 10.94
N PRO A 107 -18.51 -7.19 10.53
CA PRO A 107 -19.87 -6.66 10.44
C PRO A 107 -20.38 -6.18 11.81
N GLN A 108 -21.31 -5.23 11.80
CA GLN A 108 -21.94 -4.77 13.03
C GLN A 108 -22.63 -5.93 13.76
N GLY A 109 -22.27 -6.15 15.02
CA GLY A 109 -22.77 -7.26 15.84
C GLY A 109 -22.08 -8.60 15.57
N GLY A 110 -21.10 -8.65 14.67
CA GLY A 110 -20.28 -9.84 14.45
C GLY A 110 -19.31 -10.08 15.61
N ASP A 111 -19.02 -11.35 15.87
CA ASP A 111 -18.00 -11.76 16.85
C ASP A 111 -16.60 -11.53 16.26
N ARG A 112 -15.88 -10.52 16.79
CA ARG A 112 -14.56 -10.12 16.30
C ARG A 112 -13.58 -11.30 16.27
N ASP A 113 -13.59 -12.16 17.27
CA ASP A 113 -12.63 -13.27 17.37
C ASP A 113 -12.81 -14.26 16.22
N ILE A 114 -14.06 -14.53 15.81
CA ILE A 114 -14.35 -15.40 14.67
C ILE A 114 -13.79 -14.80 13.36
N TYR A 115 -14.01 -13.50 13.13
CA TYR A 115 -13.55 -12.85 11.91
C TYR A 115 -12.02 -12.70 11.87
N MET A 116 -11.40 -12.42 13.04
CA MET A 116 -9.94 -12.35 13.15
C MET A 116 -9.29 -13.73 12.95
N ALA A 117 -9.92 -14.81 13.42
CA ALA A 117 -9.47 -16.18 13.15
C ALA A 117 -9.53 -16.50 11.64
N ARG A 118 -10.61 -16.13 10.94
CA ARG A 118 -10.70 -16.26 9.47
C ARG A 118 -9.61 -15.48 8.75
N LEU A 119 -9.33 -14.24 9.21
CA LEU A 119 -8.26 -13.43 8.64
C LEU A 119 -6.89 -14.10 8.83
N ALA A 120 -6.65 -14.66 10.02
CA ALA A 120 -5.42 -15.39 10.32
C ALA A 120 -5.25 -16.61 9.42
N ASP A 121 -6.28 -17.41 9.22
CA ASP A 121 -6.26 -18.57 8.33
C ASP A 121 -5.98 -18.16 6.87
N GLY A 122 -6.65 -17.13 6.38
CA GLY A 122 -6.45 -16.61 5.03
C GLY A 122 -5.04 -16.06 4.83
N LEU A 123 -4.55 -15.26 5.78
CA LEU A 123 -3.20 -14.68 5.72
C LEU A 123 -2.11 -15.74 5.89
N SER A 124 -2.31 -16.77 6.69
CA SER A 124 -1.36 -17.89 6.81
C SER A 124 -1.16 -18.59 5.48
N GLN A 125 -2.24 -18.92 4.76
CA GLN A 125 -2.18 -19.53 3.43
C GLN A 125 -1.46 -18.65 2.40
N LEU A 126 -1.69 -17.33 2.45
CA LEU A 126 -1.07 -16.36 1.56
C LEU A 126 0.40 -16.13 1.92
N ASN A 127 0.74 -16.11 3.20
CA ASN A 127 2.10 -15.99 3.71
C ASN A 127 3.00 -17.13 3.21
N ASP A 128 2.52 -18.38 3.30
CA ASP A 128 3.26 -19.55 2.79
C ASP A 128 3.39 -19.52 1.27
N TYR A 129 2.35 -19.09 0.57
CA TYR A 129 2.36 -18.95 -0.87
C TYR A 129 3.33 -17.86 -1.33
N ALA A 130 3.36 -16.72 -0.64
CA ALA A 130 4.23 -15.58 -0.92
C ALA A 130 5.70 -15.92 -0.63
N ARG A 131 5.96 -16.66 0.48
CA ARG A 131 7.31 -17.14 0.83
C ARG A 131 7.93 -17.95 -0.30
N SER A 132 7.19 -18.88 -0.90
CA SER A 132 7.67 -19.72 -2.00
C SER A 132 8.00 -18.94 -3.27
N ARG A 133 7.56 -17.67 -3.37
CA ARG A 133 7.73 -16.77 -4.51
C ARG A 133 8.62 -15.58 -4.24
N ASN A 134 9.11 -15.47 -3.00
CA ASN A 134 9.90 -14.32 -2.54
C ASN A 134 9.17 -12.98 -2.76
N VAL A 135 7.86 -12.96 -2.43
CA VAL A 135 7.00 -11.78 -2.50
C VAL A 135 6.56 -11.43 -1.08
N ARG A 136 6.58 -10.16 -0.72
CA ARG A 136 6.09 -9.67 0.56
C ARG A 136 4.65 -9.18 0.41
N ILE A 137 3.89 -9.25 1.51
CA ILE A 137 2.50 -8.76 1.61
C ILE A 137 2.51 -7.54 2.53
N MET A 138 2.21 -6.38 1.99
CA MET A 138 2.12 -5.13 2.73
C MET A 138 0.72 -4.96 3.28
N ILE A 139 0.51 -5.17 4.58
CA ILE A 139 -0.79 -5.00 5.24
C ILE A 139 -0.98 -3.52 5.54
N GLU A 140 -1.94 -2.91 4.88
CA GLU A 140 -2.23 -1.50 5.03
C GLU A 140 -3.00 -1.21 6.33
N VAL A 141 -2.47 -0.29 7.12
CA VAL A 141 -3.11 0.31 8.29
C VAL A 141 -4.08 1.39 7.79
N ILE A 142 -5.38 1.16 7.98
CA ILE A 142 -6.45 2.00 7.44
C ILE A 142 -7.28 2.56 8.59
N ASN A 143 -7.72 3.81 8.50
CA ASN A 143 -8.49 4.50 9.54
C ASN A 143 -9.84 3.84 9.85
N HIS A 144 -10.37 4.12 11.05
CA HIS A 144 -11.61 3.53 11.58
C HIS A 144 -12.88 3.93 10.80
N TYR A 145 -12.86 4.98 9.97
CA TYR A 145 -13.99 5.33 9.12
C TYR A 145 -14.14 4.39 7.92
N GLU A 146 -13.07 3.71 7.53
CA GLU A 146 -13.04 2.83 6.36
C GLU A 146 -13.04 1.34 6.72
N THR A 147 -12.43 0.96 7.86
CA THR A 147 -12.43 -0.42 8.38
C THR A 147 -12.27 -0.40 9.90
N ASN A 148 -12.65 -1.51 10.57
CA ASN A 148 -12.46 -1.69 12.01
C ASN A 148 -11.40 -2.77 12.31
N ILE A 149 -10.50 -3.05 11.35
CA ILE A 149 -9.41 -4.02 11.46
C ILE A 149 -8.11 -3.36 11.05
N PHE A 150 -7.08 -3.44 11.90
CA PHE A 150 -5.75 -2.87 11.68
C PHE A 150 -5.81 -1.36 11.46
N ASN A 151 -6.26 -0.66 12.52
CA ASN A 151 -6.31 0.80 12.49
C ASN A 151 -5.01 1.44 12.97
N THR A 152 -4.15 0.70 13.69
CA THR A 152 -2.84 1.19 14.15
C THR A 152 -1.69 0.26 13.74
N ALA A 153 -0.48 0.82 13.72
CA ALA A 153 0.77 0.07 13.53
C ALA A 153 0.91 -1.05 14.56
N GLN A 154 0.64 -0.74 15.85
CA GLN A 154 0.75 -1.72 16.94
C GLN A 154 -0.21 -2.91 16.73
N GLU A 155 -1.48 -2.66 16.44
CA GLU A 155 -2.46 -3.73 16.20
C GLU A 155 -2.01 -4.67 15.06
N THR A 156 -1.47 -4.09 13.98
CA THR A 156 -0.99 -4.84 12.83
C THR A 156 0.25 -5.65 13.15
N LEU A 157 1.21 -5.09 13.87
CA LEU A 157 2.43 -5.77 14.32
C LEU A 157 2.13 -6.93 15.26
N ASP A 158 1.22 -6.73 16.22
CA ASP A 158 0.81 -7.75 17.18
C ASP A 158 0.19 -8.94 16.45
N PHE A 159 -0.66 -8.68 15.47
CA PHE A 159 -1.28 -9.72 14.67
C PHE A 159 -0.24 -10.48 13.82
N ILE A 160 0.65 -9.79 13.13
CA ILE A 160 1.74 -10.40 12.34
C ILE A 160 2.61 -11.30 13.23
N SER A 161 2.97 -10.82 14.42
CA SER A 161 3.79 -11.54 15.38
C SER A 161 3.07 -12.78 15.95
N THR A 162 1.81 -12.61 16.40
CA THR A 162 1.01 -13.67 17.00
C THR A 162 0.81 -14.85 16.04
N HIS A 163 0.64 -14.58 14.75
CA HIS A 163 0.40 -15.60 13.74
C HIS A 163 1.64 -15.99 12.93
N ALA A 164 2.84 -15.55 13.34
CA ALA A 164 4.13 -15.86 12.70
C ALA A 164 4.12 -15.59 11.16
N LEU A 165 3.52 -14.47 10.73
CA LEU A 165 3.39 -14.08 9.32
C LEU A 165 4.66 -13.36 8.85
N ASP A 166 5.71 -14.11 8.56
CA ASP A 166 7.05 -13.58 8.26
C ASP A 166 7.14 -12.83 6.93
N GLN A 167 6.28 -13.16 5.93
CA GLN A 167 6.17 -12.45 4.65
C GLN A 167 5.23 -11.25 4.72
N CYS A 168 4.54 -11.02 5.85
CA CYS A 168 3.70 -9.86 6.05
C CYS A 168 4.49 -8.73 6.70
N TYR A 169 4.29 -7.52 6.19
CA TYR A 169 4.91 -6.28 6.62
C TYR A 169 3.84 -5.22 6.81
N VAL A 170 4.15 -4.20 7.59
CA VAL A 170 3.24 -3.07 7.81
C VAL A 170 3.37 -2.09 6.64
N HIS A 171 2.25 -1.63 6.14
CA HIS A 171 2.13 -0.51 5.22
C HIS A 171 1.44 0.64 5.94
N LEU A 172 2.13 1.76 6.08
CA LEU A 172 1.62 2.97 6.71
C LEU A 172 1.26 4.03 5.65
N ASP A 173 0.24 4.83 5.95
CA ASP A 173 -0.20 5.97 5.14
C ASP A 173 -0.40 7.18 6.06
N THR A 174 0.24 8.31 5.76
CA THR A 174 0.20 9.53 6.59
C THR A 174 -1.21 10.06 6.79
N TYR A 175 -2.14 9.89 5.84
CA TYR A 175 -3.53 10.28 6.03
C TYR A 175 -4.22 9.41 7.09
N HIS A 176 -4.03 8.09 7.02
CA HIS A 176 -4.59 7.17 8.01
C HIS A 176 -3.94 7.34 9.37
N MET A 177 -2.62 7.46 9.42
CA MET A 177 -1.86 7.71 10.66
C MET A 177 -2.29 8.99 11.36
N GLY A 178 -2.57 10.05 10.60
CA GLY A 178 -3.06 11.32 11.15
C GLY A 178 -4.42 11.24 11.83
N LEU A 179 -5.19 10.16 11.60
CA LEU A 179 -6.49 9.91 12.22
C LEU A 179 -6.42 8.93 13.39
N GLU A 180 -5.43 8.02 13.39
CA GLU A 180 -5.39 6.86 14.29
C GLU A 180 -4.21 6.87 15.27
N GLU A 181 -3.05 7.38 14.85
CA GLU A 181 -1.84 7.33 15.66
C GLU A 181 -1.73 8.55 16.57
N MET A 182 -1.37 8.35 17.83
CA MET A 182 -1.11 9.47 18.75
C MET A 182 0.13 10.28 18.34
N ASP A 183 1.16 9.60 17.89
CA ASP A 183 2.33 10.17 17.22
C ASP A 183 2.67 9.35 15.97
N PRO A 184 2.41 9.86 14.76
CA PRO A 184 2.71 9.16 13.52
C PRO A 184 4.19 8.80 13.34
N TYR A 185 5.10 9.59 13.90
CA TYR A 185 6.53 9.35 13.76
C TYR A 185 7.00 8.21 14.67
N GLU A 186 6.46 8.12 15.89
CA GLU A 186 6.70 6.98 16.77
C GLU A 186 6.15 5.67 16.19
N ALA A 187 5.04 5.70 15.45
CA ALA A 187 4.51 4.54 14.75
C ALA A 187 5.50 4.00 13.70
N ILE A 188 6.26 4.88 13.03
CA ILE A 188 7.34 4.48 12.10
C ILE A 188 8.46 3.78 12.86
N HIS A 189 8.93 4.36 13.98
CA HIS A 189 9.97 3.76 14.82
C HIS A 189 9.52 2.40 15.37
N LEU A 190 8.26 2.29 15.78
CA LEU A 190 7.67 1.04 16.26
C LEU A 190 7.71 -0.07 15.20
N CYS A 191 7.38 0.26 13.94
CA CYS A 191 7.44 -0.70 12.85
C CYS A 191 8.87 -1.17 12.56
N GLY A 192 9.86 -0.27 12.62
CA GLY A 192 11.26 -0.59 12.37
C GLY A 192 11.43 -1.39 11.07
N LYS A 193 12.09 -2.54 11.15
CA LYS A 193 12.32 -3.43 9.99
C LYS A 193 11.07 -4.12 9.45
N LYS A 194 9.94 -4.04 10.14
CA LYS A 194 8.65 -4.53 9.66
C LYS A 194 7.87 -3.48 8.86
N LEU A 195 8.37 -2.24 8.75
CA LEU A 195 7.85 -1.27 7.80
C LEU A 195 8.24 -1.70 6.39
N GLY A 196 7.25 -2.07 5.58
CA GLY A 196 7.48 -2.60 4.25
C GLY A 196 7.09 -1.65 3.12
N TYR A 197 6.13 -0.75 3.37
CA TYR A 197 5.67 0.21 2.37
C TYR A 197 5.11 1.48 3.02
N PHE A 198 5.12 2.58 2.28
CA PHE A 198 4.74 3.86 2.82
C PHE A 198 3.97 4.73 1.83
N HIS A 199 2.75 5.15 2.20
CA HIS A 199 1.96 6.13 1.46
C HIS A 199 2.02 7.51 2.10
N VAL A 200 1.97 8.54 1.27
CA VAL A 200 1.97 9.93 1.71
C VAL A 200 0.85 10.74 1.06
N ALA A 201 0.08 11.39 1.92
CA ALA A 201 -0.83 12.48 1.61
C ALA A 201 -0.80 13.47 2.77
N ASP A 202 -1.24 14.71 2.55
CA ASP A 202 -1.41 15.64 3.65
C ASP A 202 -2.69 15.34 4.47
N ASN A 203 -2.85 15.96 5.62
CA ASN A 203 -3.96 15.73 6.53
C ASN A 203 -5.36 15.88 5.92
N SER A 204 -5.49 16.58 4.79
CA SER A 204 -6.73 16.69 3.99
C SER A 204 -6.83 15.65 2.87
N ARG A 205 -5.96 14.66 2.84
CA ARG A 205 -5.75 13.68 1.76
C ARG A 205 -5.36 14.30 0.41
N ARG A 206 -4.95 15.59 0.39
CA ARG A 206 -4.38 16.26 -0.78
C ARG A 206 -2.88 15.98 -0.85
N TYR A 207 -2.23 16.54 -1.88
CA TYR A 207 -0.80 16.33 -2.09
C TYR A 207 0.05 16.83 -0.90
N PRO A 208 1.16 16.14 -0.55
CA PRO A 208 2.09 16.56 0.49
C PRO A 208 2.53 18.01 0.34
N GLY A 209 2.52 18.77 1.45
CA GLY A 209 2.80 20.21 1.48
C GLY A 209 1.59 21.12 1.20
N SER A 210 0.39 20.56 1.09
CA SER A 210 -0.85 21.33 0.96
C SER A 210 -1.56 21.59 2.29
N GLY A 211 -1.10 20.98 3.38
CA GLY A 211 -1.70 21.03 4.69
C GLY A 211 -0.69 21.25 5.81
N GLN A 212 -0.77 20.46 6.88
CA GLN A 212 -0.04 20.70 8.12
C GLN A 212 0.85 19.53 8.57
N PHE A 213 0.91 18.43 7.81
CA PHE A 213 1.75 17.30 8.18
C PHE A 213 3.24 17.65 8.02
N ASP A 214 4.07 17.34 9.02
CA ASP A 214 5.50 17.60 8.97
C ASP A 214 6.26 16.49 8.22
N PHE A 215 6.39 16.66 6.91
CA PHE A 215 7.09 15.71 6.06
C PHE A 215 8.61 15.70 6.26
N SER A 216 9.21 16.77 6.77
CA SER A 216 10.65 16.75 7.10
C SER A 216 10.92 15.83 8.29
N ARG A 217 10.08 15.91 9.33
CA ARG A 217 10.14 14.97 10.47
C ARG A 217 9.81 13.54 10.03
N LEU A 218 8.86 13.37 9.09
CA LEU A 218 8.54 12.07 8.49
C LEU A 218 9.76 11.44 7.82
N MET A 219 10.40 12.16 6.89
CA MET A 219 11.55 11.66 6.16
C MET A 219 12.72 11.33 7.09
N GLN A 220 12.89 12.12 8.16
CA GLN A 220 13.89 11.81 9.20
C GLN A 220 13.53 10.50 9.93
N ALA A 221 12.28 10.30 10.36
CA ALA A 221 11.85 9.07 11.04
C ALA A 221 12.03 7.83 10.14
N LEU A 222 11.75 7.93 8.84
CA LEU A 222 12.03 6.86 7.88
C LEU A 222 13.52 6.56 7.76
N ALA A 223 14.37 7.59 7.72
CA ALA A 223 15.82 7.44 7.69
C ALA A 223 16.35 6.80 9.00
N ASP A 224 15.84 7.20 10.16
CA ASP A 224 16.24 6.69 11.47
C ASP A 224 16.01 5.18 11.61
N VAL A 225 14.96 4.64 11.00
CA VAL A 225 14.68 3.18 10.99
C VAL A 225 15.37 2.45 9.84
N GLY A 226 16.10 3.18 8.98
CA GLY A 226 16.78 2.62 7.81
C GLY A 226 15.81 2.12 6.74
N TYR A 227 14.67 2.80 6.56
CA TYR A 227 13.71 2.47 5.50
C TYR A 227 14.31 2.83 4.13
N ASP A 228 14.41 1.84 3.26
CA ASP A 228 14.96 1.94 1.91
C ASP A 228 13.93 1.64 0.81
N GLY A 229 12.64 1.54 1.20
CA GLY A 229 11.53 1.29 0.29
C GLY A 229 11.02 2.57 -0.40
N TYR A 230 9.96 2.40 -1.18
CA TYR A 230 9.31 3.51 -1.87
C TYR A 230 8.41 4.31 -0.92
N VAL A 231 8.43 5.64 -1.10
CA VAL A 231 7.47 6.57 -0.51
C VAL A 231 6.52 7.01 -1.64
N THR A 232 5.29 6.53 -1.60
CA THR A 232 4.35 6.66 -2.71
C THR A 232 3.27 7.69 -2.41
N VAL A 233 3.04 8.59 -3.35
CA VAL A 233 2.01 9.64 -3.21
C VAL A 233 0.63 9.05 -3.52
N GLU A 234 -0.20 8.87 -2.48
CA GLU A 234 -1.60 8.47 -2.59
C GLU A 234 -2.51 9.61 -2.13
N CYS A 235 -2.79 10.58 -3.00
CA CYS A 235 -3.54 11.79 -2.66
C CYS A 235 -4.69 12.06 -3.63
N LEU A 236 -5.66 12.86 -3.18
CA LEU A 236 -6.73 13.36 -4.03
C LEU A 236 -6.15 14.15 -5.22
N PRO A 237 -6.70 13.99 -6.42
CA PRO A 237 -6.23 14.66 -7.63
C PRO A 237 -6.69 16.14 -7.68
N GLU A 238 -6.36 16.89 -6.65
CA GLU A 238 -6.78 18.29 -6.48
C GLU A 238 -5.56 19.25 -6.46
N PRO A 239 -5.63 20.41 -7.14
CA PRO A 239 -6.76 20.94 -7.95
C PRO A 239 -6.97 20.16 -9.27
N ASP A 240 -5.96 19.47 -9.75
CA ASP A 240 -5.94 18.54 -10.87
C ASP A 240 -4.80 17.53 -10.70
N ARG A 241 -4.83 16.43 -11.46
CA ARG A 241 -3.90 15.30 -11.36
C ARG A 241 -2.45 15.70 -11.52
N ASP A 242 -2.17 16.47 -12.57
CA ASP A 242 -0.79 16.83 -12.93
C ASP A 242 -0.20 17.81 -11.93
N THR A 243 -1.00 18.76 -11.46
CA THR A 243 -0.61 19.71 -10.42
C THR A 243 -0.35 19.00 -9.09
N ALA A 244 -1.24 18.09 -8.69
CA ALA A 244 -1.07 17.32 -7.45
C ALA A 244 0.22 16.49 -7.49
N ALA A 245 0.45 15.74 -8.57
CA ALA A 245 1.65 14.92 -8.71
C ALA A 245 2.93 15.76 -8.71
N LYS A 246 2.98 16.85 -9.50
CA LYS A 246 4.18 17.69 -9.59
C LYS A 246 4.50 18.42 -8.27
N LYS A 247 3.48 18.94 -7.59
CA LYS A 247 3.68 19.61 -6.31
C LYS A 247 4.13 18.65 -5.22
N ALA A 248 3.56 17.43 -5.20
CA ALA A 248 3.95 16.41 -4.24
C ALA A 248 5.44 16.08 -4.34
N ILE A 249 5.92 15.68 -5.51
CA ILE A 249 7.33 15.28 -5.68
C ILE A 249 8.29 16.43 -5.41
N ASN A 250 7.98 17.65 -5.87
CA ASN A 250 8.81 18.82 -5.62
C ASN A 250 8.93 19.15 -4.12
N TYR A 251 7.84 19.00 -3.38
CA TYR A 251 7.82 19.24 -1.95
C TYR A 251 8.56 18.13 -1.18
N LEU A 252 8.31 16.86 -1.50
CA LEU A 252 8.97 15.73 -0.83
C LEU A 252 10.48 15.74 -1.03
N ASN A 253 10.98 16.04 -2.24
CA ASN A 253 12.41 16.18 -2.51
C ASN A 253 13.07 17.29 -1.67
N ALA A 254 12.31 18.33 -1.31
CA ALA A 254 12.81 19.39 -0.43
C ALA A 254 12.83 18.98 1.06
N CYS A 255 12.07 17.93 1.44
CA CYS A 255 12.00 17.38 2.79
C CYS A 255 13.03 16.27 3.06
N GLU A 256 13.73 15.77 2.03
CA GLU A 256 14.74 14.72 2.21
C GLU A 256 15.83 15.17 3.20
N PRO A 257 16.25 14.27 4.14
CA PRO A 257 17.36 14.55 5.03
C PRO A 257 18.61 14.88 4.21
N LYS A 258 19.23 16.03 4.46
CA LYS A 258 20.49 16.37 3.81
C LYS A 258 21.55 15.38 4.29
N SER A 259 22.15 14.64 3.36
CA SER A 259 23.30 13.79 3.66
C SER A 259 24.39 14.66 4.31
N CYS A 260 24.78 14.32 5.54
CA CYS A 260 25.92 14.94 6.21
C CYS A 260 27.23 14.46 5.58
#